data_7c883b30470939f4d6ca60e36c5a29ba
#
_entry.id   7c883b30470939f4d6ca60e36c5a29ba
#
_cell.length_a   1.000
_cell.length_b   1.000
_cell.length_c   1.000
_cell.angle_alpha   90.00
_cell.angle_beta   90.00
_cell.angle_gamma   90.00
#
_symmetry.space_group_name_H-M   'P 1'
#
loop_
_entity.id
_entity.type
_entity.pdbx_description
1 polymer ?
#
loop_
_entity_poly.entity_id
_entity_poly.type
_entity_poly.pdbx_seq_one_letter_code
_entity_poly.pdbx_strand_id
1 'polypeptide(L)'
;MSSSIRASRQRAAAAVVLTAVLAGCAGSAPAAQTAQSPGPAAASESGRAAESASLIRPGERHFSEVRQLTFEGNNAEAYFSSDGTRLIFQRQVDTESDCDQQYIINVDGTGLHRVSNGQGRTSCGYFYDDDRRIVYSSTHEHAPSCPAPPDHSQGYVWPLGHFEIYTANTDGTDLRQLTDNGAYNAEATLSPDGKRLIFTSTRNGDIELYTMNVDGSDVRRVTKRVGYDGGAFFSPDGSRIVWRAGYPETAADTADYQRLLAGRLVRPSRMEIWVANADGSEPRQVTDMGGANFAPFFHPDGERIVFASNHENPRGRNFDLYLIGVDGNGLERITYDDDFDAFPMFSPDGKRLVWASNRNAASPGETNIFIADWVE
;
A
#
# COMPACT_ATOMS: atom_id res chain seq x y z
N MET A 1 -47.85 -44.93 25.64
CA MET A 1 -48.92 -44.19 24.97
C MET A 1 -48.24 -43.42 23.85
N SER A 2 -47.92 -43.95 22.68
CA SER A 2 -48.79 -44.25 21.52
C SER A 2 -49.42 -43.00 20.89
N SER A 3 -48.93 -42.63 19.75
CA SER A 3 -49.48 -42.46 18.39
C SER A 3 -48.58 -41.51 17.59
N SER A 4 -47.84 -41.86 16.61
CA SER A 4 -47.93 -42.27 15.18
C SER A 4 -49.14 -41.70 14.39
N ILE A 5 -48.83 -41.03 13.25
CA ILE A 5 -49.54 -41.05 11.94
C ILE A 5 -48.66 -40.23 10.96
N ARG A 6 -47.99 -40.86 10.01
CA ARG A 6 -48.19 -41.18 8.58
C ARG A 6 -48.28 -39.93 7.67
N ALA A 7 -47.35 -39.66 6.87
CA ALA A 7 -47.00 -39.97 5.47
C ALA A 7 -48.11 -39.67 4.42
N SER A 8 -47.79 -38.85 3.42
CA SER A 8 -48.24 -39.12 2.05
C SER A 8 -47.27 -38.54 1.02
N ARG A 9 -46.87 -39.44 0.13
CA ARG A 9 -46.13 -39.20 -1.13
C ARG A 9 -47.13 -38.75 -2.19
N GLN A 10 -46.68 -37.86 -3.10
CA GLN A 10 -47.17 -37.95 -4.49
C GLN A 10 -46.05 -37.61 -5.46
N ARG A 11 -45.89 -38.56 -6.40
CA ARG A 11 -45.04 -38.47 -7.62
C ARG A 11 -45.91 -38.04 -8.78
N ALA A 12 -45.34 -37.35 -9.75
CA ALA A 12 -45.64 -37.46 -11.19
C ALA A 12 -44.63 -36.52 -11.89
N ALA A 13 -43.99 -36.80 -12.90
CA ALA A 13 -43.86 -37.71 -14.03
C ALA A 13 -43.29 -36.85 -15.17
N ALA A 14 -42.34 -37.42 -15.86
CA ALA A 14 -41.55 -36.87 -16.93
C ALA A 14 -42.37 -36.63 -18.22
N ALA A 15 -41.92 -35.68 -19.06
CA ALA A 15 -42.18 -35.74 -20.49
C ALA A 15 -40.94 -35.28 -21.24
N VAL A 16 -40.34 -36.22 -21.94
CA VAL A 16 -39.31 -36.05 -22.98
C VAL A 16 -40.01 -35.72 -24.28
N VAL A 17 -39.59 -34.71 -24.99
CA VAL A 17 -39.84 -34.56 -26.44
C VAL A 17 -38.54 -34.27 -27.15
N LEU A 18 -38.17 -35.22 -28.00
CA LEU A 18 -37.09 -35.23 -28.96
C LEU A 18 -37.66 -34.83 -30.33
N THR A 19 -37.04 -33.90 -31.07
CA THR A 19 -37.03 -33.86 -32.56
C THR A 19 -36.13 -32.72 -32.96
N ALA A 20 -35.13 -32.94 -33.63
CA ALA A 20 -34.72 -33.30 -35.00
C ALA A 20 -33.96 -32.16 -35.68
N VAL A 21 -32.83 -32.54 -36.15
CA VAL A 21 -31.78 -31.88 -36.94
C VAL A 21 -32.33 -31.25 -38.25
N LEU A 22 -31.87 -30.04 -38.61
CA LEU A 22 -31.66 -29.69 -39.99
C LEU A 22 -30.43 -28.79 -40.10
N ALA A 23 -29.48 -29.21 -40.88
CA ALA A 23 -28.29 -28.51 -41.33
C ALA A 23 -28.64 -27.43 -42.35
N GLY A 24 -27.96 -26.28 -42.25
CA GLY A 24 -28.06 -25.20 -43.23
C GLY A 24 -26.85 -24.28 -43.17
N CYS A 25 -26.13 -24.28 -44.26
CA CYS A 25 -24.90 -23.62 -44.70
C CYS A 25 -24.53 -22.23 -44.17
N ALA A 26 -23.25 -22.12 -43.86
CA ALA A 26 -22.28 -21.05 -44.08
C ALA A 26 -22.80 -19.61 -44.39
N GLY A 27 -22.45 -18.71 -43.51
CA GLY A 27 -22.38 -17.28 -43.76
C GLY A 27 -21.40 -16.68 -42.77
N SER A 28 -20.16 -16.42 -43.19
CA SER A 28 -19.13 -15.71 -42.42
C SER A 28 -19.60 -14.30 -42.16
N ALA A 29 -19.96 -13.96 -40.94
CA ALA A 29 -20.10 -12.60 -40.47
C ALA A 29 -18.72 -12.02 -40.16
N PRO A 30 -18.42 -10.75 -40.55
CA PRO A 30 -17.16 -10.13 -40.21
C PRO A 30 -17.06 -9.90 -38.69
N ALA A 31 -15.87 -10.17 -38.12
CA ALA A 31 -15.54 -9.91 -36.75
C ALA A 31 -15.86 -8.43 -36.41
N ALA A 32 -16.72 -8.23 -35.41
CA ALA A 32 -16.93 -6.92 -34.83
C ALA A 32 -15.61 -6.49 -34.19
N GLN A 33 -14.98 -5.48 -34.76
CA GLN A 33 -13.93 -4.72 -34.11
C GLN A 33 -14.56 -4.08 -32.87
N THR A 34 -14.14 -4.53 -31.69
CA THR A 34 -14.40 -3.83 -30.46
C THR A 34 -13.75 -2.45 -30.59
N ALA A 35 -14.58 -1.42 -30.69
CA ALA A 35 -14.15 -0.04 -30.64
C ALA A 35 -13.48 0.16 -29.25
N GLN A 36 -12.17 0.38 -29.25
CA GLN A 36 -11.47 0.92 -28.11
C GLN A 36 -12.14 2.25 -27.78
N SER A 37 -12.62 2.41 -26.55
CA SER A 37 -13.05 3.71 -26.04
C SER A 37 -11.90 4.69 -26.23
N PRO A 38 -12.14 5.90 -26.75
CA PRO A 38 -11.10 6.90 -26.88
C PRO A 38 -10.59 7.19 -25.47
N GLY A 39 -9.29 7.00 -25.24
CA GLY A 39 -8.63 7.47 -24.03
C GLY A 39 -8.89 8.97 -23.83
N PRO A 40 -8.80 9.50 -22.62
CA PRO A 40 -9.05 10.91 -22.36
C PRO A 40 -8.22 11.77 -23.33
N ALA A 41 -8.91 12.68 -24.01
CA ALA A 41 -8.27 13.59 -24.95
C ALA A 41 -7.15 14.37 -24.24
N ALA A 42 -5.97 14.44 -24.86
CA ALA A 42 -4.85 15.19 -24.31
C ALA A 42 -5.29 16.64 -24.03
N ALA A 43 -5.34 17.02 -22.75
CA ALA A 43 -5.64 18.39 -22.35
C ALA A 43 -4.59 19.35 -22.93
N SER A 44 -5.03 20.55 -23.32
CA SER A 44 -4.11 21.60 -23.77
C SER A 44 -3.17 22.01 -22.63
N GLU A 45 -1.96 22.50 -22.94
CA GLU A 45 -1.00 22.97 -21.92
C GLU A 45 -1.62 23.99 -20.96
N SER A 46 -2.45 24.90 -21.45
CA SER A 46 -3.17 25.88 -20.64
C SER A 46 -4.23 25.22 -19.73
N GLY A 47 -4.88 24.15 -20.17
CA GLY A 47 -5.82 23.37 -19.37
C GLY A 47 -5.11 22.62 -18.24
N ARG A 48 -3.96 22.00 -18.53
CA ARG A 48 -3.15 21.30 -17.53
C ARG A 48 -2.60 22.25 -16.45
N ALA A 49 -2.10 23.41 -16.85
CA ALA A 49 -1.59 24.40 -15.91
C ALA A 49 -2.70 24.95 -15.00
N ALA A 50 -3.92 25.19 -15.51
CA ALA A 50 -5.04 25.64 -14.72
C ALA A 50 -5.54 24.54 -13.76
N GLU A 51 -5.57 23.29 -14.19
CA GLU A 51 -5.92 22.13 -13.35
C GLU A 51 -4.88 21.93 -12.26
N SER A 52 -3.60 21.95 -12.59
CA SER A 52 -2.50 21.85 -11.64
C SER A 52 -2.57 22.94 -10.57
N ALA A 53 -2.77 24.20 -10.98
CA ALA A 53 -2.90 25.32 -10.03
C ALA A 53 -4.09 25.17 -9.06
N SER A 54 -5.16 24.49 -9.46
CA SER A 54 -6.32 24.20 -8.61
C SER A 54 -6.05 23.10 -7.58
N LEU A 55 -5.03 22.25 -7.80
CA LEU A 55 -4.66 21.15 -6.92
C LEU A 55 -3.64 21.55 -5.83
N ILE A 56 -2.95 22.69 -5.99
CA ILE A 56 -2.04 23.22 -5.00
C ILE A 56 -2.83 24.02 -3.96
N ARG A 57 -2.65 23.72 -2.67
CA ARG A 57 -3.30 24.44 -1.57
C ARG A 57 -2.48 25.65 -1.11
N PRO A 58 -3.11 26.69 -0.56
CA PRO A 58 -2.39 27.79 0.05
C PRO A 58 -1.42 27.31 1.15
N GLY A 59 -0.14 27.62 1.03
CA GLY A 59 0.91 27.16 1.95
C GLY A 59 1.82 26.08 1.38
N GLU A 60 1.41 25.37 0.36
CA GLU A 60 2.20 24.30 -0.31
C GLU A 60 3.29 24.91 -1.20
N ARG A 61 4.30 25.49 -0.59
CA ARG A 61 5.34 26.26 -1.27
C ARG A 61 6.36 25.41 -2.03
N HIS A 62 6.41 24.11 -1.74
CA HIS A 62 7.33 23.17 -2.36
C HIS A 62 6.81 22.56 -3.66
N PHE A 63 5.60 22.93 -4.08
CA PHE A 63 4.97 22.41 -5.31
C PHE A 63 4.91 23.49 -6.38
N SER A 64 5.49 23.21 -7.55
CA SER A 64 5.36 24.08 -8.73
C SER A 64 4.30 23.54 -9.71
N GLU A 65 4.10 22.24 -9.76
CA GLU A 65 3.06 21.56 -10.51
C GLU A 65 2.53 20.37 -9.69
N VAL A 66 1.21 20.19 -9.64
CA VAL A 66 0.56 19.01 -9.04
C VAL A 66 -0.33 18.37 -10.09
N ARG A 67 -0.21 17.06 -10.25
CA ARG A 67 -1.05 16.26 -11.15
C ARG A 67 -1.67 15.09 -10.40
N GLN A 68 -2.94 14.81 -10.69
CA GLN A 68 -3.65 13.62 -10.24
C GLN A 68 -3.42 12.49 -11.25
N LEU A 69 -3.02 11.31 -10.79
CA LEU A 69 -2.71 10.16 -11.66
C LEU A 69 -3.81 9.10 -11.68
N THR A 70 -4.62 9.01 -10.59
CA THR A 70 -5.77 8.09 -10.49
C THR A 70 -7.03 8.86 -10.16
N PHE A 71 -8.23 8.35 -10.53
CA PHE A 71 -9.47 9.12 -10.51
C PHE A 71 -10.66 8.37 -9.88
N GLU A 72 -10.44 7.20 -9.31
CA GLU A 72 -11.50 6.38 -8.69
C GLU A 72 -10.92 5.36 -7.71
N GLY A 73 -11.74 4.94 -6.75
CA GLY A 73 -11.43 3.90 -5.78
C GLY A 73 -10.51 4.35 -4.65
N ASN A 74 -9.84 3.38 -4.03
CA ASN A 74 -8.83 3.60 -3.01
C ASN A 74 -7.45 3.26 -3.57
N ASN A 75 -6.58 4.25 -3.66
CA ASN A 75 -5.23 4.13 -4.18
C ASN A 75 -4.25 4.62 -3.12
N ALA A 76 -3.23 3.82 -2.78
CA ALA A 76 -2.29 4.18 -1.72
C ALA A 76 -0.90 3.56 -1.97
N GLU A 77 0.09 4.03 -1.22
CA GLU A 77 1.44 3.49 -1.19
C GLU A 77 2.09 3.40 -2.58
N ALA A 78 2.15 4.55 -3.28
CA ALA A 78 2.78 4.65 -4.58
C ALA A 78 4.28 4.87 -4.44
N TYR A 79 5.07 3.98 -5.03
CA TYR A 79 6.52 3.98 -4.96
C TYR A 79 7.15 4.00 -6.34
N PHE A 80 8.18 4.84 -6.53
CA PHE A 80 8.87 5.01 -7.82
C PHE A 80 9.68 3.78 -8.20
N SER A 81 9.76 3.54 -9.52
CA SER A 81 10.83 2.76 -10.13
C SER A 81 12.19 3.46 -9.99
N SER A 82 13.29 2.71 -10.09
CA SER A 82 14.64 3.26 -9.92
C SER A 82 15.00 4.30 -10.99
N ASP A 83 14.40 4.19 -12.17
CA ASP A 83 14.53 5.17 -13.26
C ASP A 83 13.57 6.38 -13.13
N GLY A 84 12.68 6.36 -12.12
CA GLY A 84 11.71 7.43 -11.85
C GLY A 84 10.61 7.59 -12.89
N THR A 85 10.40 6.62 -13.77
CA THR A 85 9.42 6.71 -14.88
C THR A 85 8.09 6.05 -14.59
N ARG A 86 8.03 5.15 -13.62
CA ARG A 86 6.85 4.38 -13.22
C ARG A 86 6.61 4.43 -11.72
N LEU A 87 5.37 4.12 -11.34
CA LEU A 87 4.95 3.92 -9.96
C LEU A 87 4.32 2.54 -9.82
N ILE A 88 4.58 1.85 -8.71
CA ILE A 88 3.81 0.71 -8.24
C ILE A 88 3.00 1.14 -7.04
N PHE A 89 1.73 0.72 -6.95
CA PHE A 89 0.84 1.11 -5.86
C PHE A 89 -0.27 0.09 -5.64
N GLN A 90 -0.88 0.10 -4.47
CA GLN A 90 -2.08 -0.67 -4.19
C GLN A 90 -3.33 0.11 -4.59
N ARG A 91 -4.27 -0.60 -5.23
CA ARG A 91 -5.52 -0.05 -5.74
C ARG A 91 -6.67 -1.00 -5.45
N GLN A 92 -7.78 -0.45 -4.97
CA GLN A 92 -9.07 -1.12 -4.87
C GLN A 92 -10.12 -0.27 -5.60
N VAL A 93 -10.83 -0.90 -6.55
CA VAL A 93 -12.02 -0.35 -7.21
C VAL A 93 -13.09 -1.43 -7.20
N ASP A 94 -14.25 -1.15 -6.65
CA ASP A 94 -15.33 -2.13 -6.43
C ASP A 94 -15.74 -2.89 -7.68
N THR A 95 -15.59 -2.27 -8.86
CA THR A 95 -15.89 -2.91 -10.15
C THR A 95 -14.77 -3.84 -10.65
N GLU A 96 -13.57 -3.77 -10.08
CA GLU A 96 -12.38 -4.51 -10.52
C GLU A 96 -12.00 -5.62 -9.53
N SER A 97 -12.06 -5.33 -8.21
CA SER A 97 -11.70 -6.28 -7.15
C SER A 97 -12.30 -5.87 -5.79
N ASP A 98 -12.61 -6.86 -4.98
CA ASP A 98 -13.10 -6.65 -3.60
C ASP A 98 -11.98 -6.22 -2.63
N CYS A 99 -10.70 -6.33 -3.05
CA CYS A 99 -9.52 -6.05 -2.24
C CYS A 99 -8.48 -5.25 -3.01
N ASP A 100 -7.58 -4.63 -2.24
CA ASP A 100 -6.37 -4.00 -2.77
C ASP A 100 -5.58 -5.00 -3.62
N GLN A 101 -5.21 -4.58 -4.82
CA GLN A 101 -4.33 -5.27 -5.75
C GLN A 101 -3.16 -4.37 -6.14
N GLN A 102 -2.03 -4.95 -6.58
CA GLN A 102 -0.89 -4.17 -7.05
C GLN A 102 -1.05 -3.79 -8.51
N TYR A 103 -0.82 -2.51 -8.79
CA TYR A 103 -0.85 -1.92 -10.13
C TYR A 103 0.42 -1.14 -10.41
N ILE A 104 0.76 -1.04 -11.68
CA ILE A 104 1.81 -0.15 -12.18
C ILE A 104 1.16 0.90 -13.09
N ILE A 105 1.67 2.14 -13.01
CA ILE A 105 1.30 3.27 -13.85
C ILE A 105 2.56 4.07 -14.22
N ASN A 106 2.60 4.67 -15.40
CA ASN A 106 3.63 5.64 -15.75
C ASN A 106 3.39 6.97 -15.01
N VAL A 107 4.46 7.70 -14.72
CA VAL A 107 4.37 9.01 -14.02
C VAL A 107 3.62 10.10 -14.83
N ASP A 108 3.32 9.85 -16.11
CA ASP A 108 2.45 10.69 -16.93
C ASP A 108 0.96 10.29 -16.85
N GLY A 109 0.61 9.27 -16.05
CA GLY A 109 -0.73 8.75 -15.86
C GLY A 109 -1.15 7.70 -16.90
N THR A 110 -0.28 7.31 -17.81
CA THR A 110 -0.57 6.28 -18.83
C THR A 110 -0.15 4.89 -18.38
N GLY A 111 -0.56 3.84 -19.09
CA GLY A 111 -0.05 2.48 -18.90
C GLY A 111 -0.52 1.79 -17.62
N LEU A 112 -1.62 2.23 -17.01
CA LEU A 112 -2.19 1.58 -15.82
C LEU A 112 -2.52 0.10 -16.11
N HIS A 113 -1.94 -0.80 -15.32
CA HIS A 113 -2.23 -2.23 -15.40
C HIS A 113 -1.97 -2.94 -14.07
N ARG A 114 -2.75 -4.00 -13.81
CA ARG A 114 -2.58 -4.86 -12.63
C ARG A 114 -1.40 -5.80 -12.82
N VAL A 115 -0.60 -5.98 -11.75
CA VAL A 115 0.57 -6.87 -11.72
C VAL A 115 0.46 -7.98 -10.67
N SER A 116 -0.46 -7.89 -9.72
CA SER A 116 -0.80 -8.98 -8.82
C SER A 116 -1.78 -9.96 -9.47
N ASN A 117 -1.89 -11.17 -8.91
CA ASN A 117 -2.69 -12.27 -9.49
C ASN A 117 -4.22 -12.08 -9.37
N GLY A 118 -4.69 -11.04 -8.67
CA GLY A 118 -6.11 -10.75 -8.48
C GLY A 118 -6.78 -11.56 -7.37
N GLN A 119 -6.03 -12.33 -6.58
CA GLN A 119 -6.55 -13.11 -5.47
C GLN A 119 -6.07 -12.55 -4.13
N GLY A 120 -6.91 -12.71 -3.10
CA GLY A 120 -6.62 -12.21 -1.76
C GLY A 120 -6.48 -10.69 -1.71
N ARG A 121 -5.86 -10.21 -0.66
CA ARG A 121 -5.46 -8.81 -0.48
C ARG A 121 -3.96 -8.67 -0.69
N THR A 122 -3.54 -7.64 -1.41
CA THR A 122 -2.13 -7.28 -1.54
C THR A 122 -1.81 -5.99 -0.79
N SER A 123 -0.54 -5.74 -0.49
CA SER A 123 -0.05 -4.51 0.15
C SER A 123 1.40 -4.26 -0.23
N CYS A 124 1.82 -2.99 -0.21
CA CYS A 124 3.20 -2.53 -0.23
C CYS A 124 4.04 -3.16 -1.34
N GLY A 125 3.78 -2.77 -2.59
CA GLY A 125 4.59 -3.20 -3.73
C GLY A 125 5.85 -2.35 -3.88
N TYR A 126 6.97 -2.94 -4.34
CA TYR A 126 8.21 -2.21 -4.61
C TYR A 126 8.94 -2.80 -5.83
N PHE A 127 9.63 -1.94 -6.60
CA PHE A 127 10.44 -2.39 -7.74
C PHE A 127 11.81 -2.90 -7.30
N TYR A 128 12.38 -3.85 -8.05
CA TYR A 128 13.76 -4.31 -7.89
C TYR A 128 14.30 -4.93 -9.18
N ASP A 129 15.58 -5.33 -9.18
CA ASP A 129 16.25 -5.95 -10.33
C ASP A 129 16.18 -5.07 -11.60
N ASP A 130 16.69 -3.83 -11.49
CA ASP A 130 16.64 -2.82 -12.55
C ASP A 130 15.21 -2.61 -13.09
N ASP A 131 14.23 -2.55 -12.17
CA ASP A 131 12.80 -2.33 -12.46
C ASP A 131 12.14 -3.39 -13.37
N ARG A 132 12.75 -4.58 -13.47
CA ARG A 132 12.19 -5.71 -14.21
C ARG A 132 11.29 -6.58 -13.35
N ARG A 133 11.46 -6.53 -12.05
CA ARG A 133 10.72 -7.30 -11.06
C ARG A 133 10.09 -6.41 -10.01
N ILE A 134 9.09 -6.97 -9.35
CA ILE A 134 8.41 -6.37 -8.19
C ILE A 134 8.43 -7.33 -7.02
N VAL A 135 8.43 -6.78 -5.82
CA VAL A 135 8.13 -7.47 -4.57
C VAL A 135 6.87 -6.89 -3.98
N TYR A 136 5.98 -7.71 -3.43
CA TYR A 136 4.77 -7.27 -2.74
C TYR A 136 4.30 -8.32 -1.72
N SER A 137 3.45 -7.89 -0.81
CA SER A 137 2.84 -8.79 0.18
C SER A 137 1.44 -9.19 -0.25
N SER A 138 1.05 -10.44 0.02
CA SER A 138 -0.27 -10.95 -0.35
C SER A 138 -0.79 -12.03 0.61
N THR A 139 -2.11 -12.10 0.74
CA THR A 139 -2.80 -13.14 1.52
C THR A 139 -3.27 -14.33 0.67
N HIS A 140 -3.06 -14.33 -0.64
CA HIS A 140 -3.76 -15.21 -1.58
C HIS A 140 -3.61 -16.71 -1.31
N GLU A 141 -2.47 -17.18 -0.78
CA GLU A 141 -2.29 -18.60 -0.42
C GLU A 141 -3.11 -18.99 0.82
N HIS A 142 -3.33 -18.08 1.77
CA HIS A 142 -4.11 -18.35 2.98
C HIS A 142 -5.57 -17.92 2.87
N ALA A 143 -5.84 -16.86 2.09
CA ALA A 143 -7.18 -16.31 1.87
C ALA A 143 -7.27 -15.81 0.42
N PRO A 144 -7.66 -16.68 -0.53
CA PRO A 144 -7.79 -16.30 -1.95
C PRO A 144 -8.94 -15.32 -2.19
N SER A 145 -9.93 -15.26 -1.32
CA SER A 145 -10.96 -14.22 -1.30
C SER A 145 -10.55 -13.07 -0.39
N CYS A 146 -11.19 -11.90 -0.57
CA CYS A 146 -10.95 -10.73 0.26
C CYS A 146 -11.24 -11.01 1.74
N PRO A 147 -10.30 -10.79 2.66
CA PRO A 147 -10.56 -10.91 4.08
C PRO A 147 -11.62 -9.90 4.55
N ALA A 148 -12.50 -10.34 5.45
CA ALA A 148 -13.49 -9.45 6.04
C ALA A 148 -12.80 -8.28 6.77
N PRO A 149 -13.41 -7.07 6.77
CA PRO A 149 -12.93 -5.96 7.58
C PRO A 149 -12.83 -6.34 9.06
N PRO A 150 -11.85 -5.78 9.81
CA PRO A 150 -11.73 -6.05 11.23
C PRO A 150 -12.93 -5.49 12.01
N ASP A 151 -13.21 -6.10 13.17
CA ASP A 151 -14.18 -5.54 14.13
C ASP A 151 -13.57 -4.30 14.82
N HIS A 152 -14.18 -3.14 14.56
CA HIS A 152 -13.80 -1.87 15.17
C HIS A 152 -14.55 -1.55 16.48
N SER A 153 -15.26 -2.50 17.09
CA SER A 153 -16.00 -2.28 18.35
C SER A 153 -15.10 -1.81 19.51
N GLN A 154 -13.81 -2.12 19.45
CA GLN A 154 -12.79 -1.69 20.42
C GLN A 154 -11.93 -0.50 19.95
N GLY A 155 -12.40 0.25 18.96
CA GLY A 155 -11.69 1.36 18.33
C GLY A 155 -10.98 0.96 17.03
N TYR A 156 -10.26 1.90 16.45
CA TYR A 156 -9.56 1.69 15.19
C TYR A 156 -8.35 0.76 15.38
N VAL A 157 -8.31 -0.31 14.62
CA VAL A 157 -7.24 -1.33 14.64
C VAL A 157 -6.90 -1.76 13.21
N TRP A 158 -5.65 -2.13 12.99
CA TRP A 158 -5.19 -2.78 11.77
C TRP A 158 -5.14 -4.30 11.94
N PRO A 159 -5.66 -5.08 10.98
CA PRO A 159 -5.52 -6.53 10.99
C PRO A 159 -4.13 -6.94 10.50
N LEU A 160 -3.49 -7.85 11.23
CA LEU A 160 -2.26 -8.51 10.83
C LEU A 160 -2.61 -9.83 10.16
N GLY A 161 -3.09 -9.76 8.93
CA GLY A 161 -3.49 -10.92 8.12
C GLY A 161 -2.32 -11.91 7.93
N HIS A 162 -2.63 -13.08 7.36
CA HIS A 162 -1.59 -14.03 6.93
C HIS A 162 -1.01 -13.55 5.59
N PHE A 163 -0.22 -12.49 5.65
CA PHE A 163 0.51 -12.00 4.51
C PHE A 163 1.84 -12.74 4.38
N GLU A 164 2.16 -13.11 3.16
CA GLU A 164 3.49 -13.57 2.78
C GLU A 164 4.06 -12.65 1.69
N ILE A 165 5.38 -12.61 1.58
CA ILE A 165 6.09 -11.78 0.60
C ILE A 165 6.30 -12.59 -0.67
N TYR A 166 5.97 -11.99 -1.79
CA TYR A 166 6.07 -12.56 -3.14
C TYR A 166 6.90 -11.64 -4.04
N THR A 167 7.49 -12.23 -5.06
CA THR A 167 8.13 -11.52 -6.17
C THR A 167 7.55 -11.98 -7.49
N ALA A 168 7.45 -11.07 -8.45
CA ALA A 168 7.00 -11.34 -9.82
C ALA A 168 7.73 -10.44 -10.81
N ASN A 169 7.61 -10.72 -12.10
CA ASN A 169 7.93 -9.76 -13.15
C ASN A 169 6.93 -8.59 -13.14
N THR A 170 7.30 -7.45 -13.74
CA THR A 170 6.41 -6.27 -13.83
C THR A 170 5.19 -6.47 -14.73
N ASP A 171 5.09 -7.57 -15.44
CA ASP A 171 3.89 -8.03 -16.15
C ASP A 171 3.04 -9.04 -15.35
N GLY A 172 3.41 -9.31 -14.08
CA GLY A 172 2.74 -10.25 -13.19
C GLY A 172 3.11 -11.73 -13.40
N THR A 173 3.98 -12.05 -14.35
CA THR A 173 4.46 -13.42 -14.57
C THR A 173 5.58 -13.81 -13.61
N ASP A 174 5.96 -15.09 -13.58
CA ASP A 174 7.03 -15.64 -12.72
C ASP A 174 6.85 -15.30 -11.23
N LEU A 175 5.61 -15.45 -10.73
CA LEU A 175 5.27 -15.26 -9.31
C LEU A 175 6.00 -16.31 -8.47
N ARG A 176 6.72 -15.85 -7.44
CA ARG A 176 7.45 -16.70 -6.49
C ARG A 176 7.22 -16.22 -5.06
N GLN A 177 7.02 -17.13 -4.15
CA GLN A 177 6.91 -16.88 -2.72
C GLN A 177 8.31 -16.78 -2.09
N LEU A 178 8.55 -15.75 -1.26
CA LEU A 178 9.79 -15.54 -0.54
C LEU A 178 9.70 -15.91 0.95
N THR A 179 8.50 -15.83 1.53
CA THR A 179 8.25 -16.21 2.92
C THR A 179 7.10 -17.20 2.99
N ASP A 180 7.19 -18.19 3.91
CA ASP A 180 6.16 -19.22 4.14
C ASP A 180 6.28 -19.69 5.59
N ASN A 181 5.80 -18.87 6.52
CA ASN A 181 5.88 -19.20 7.96
C ASN A 181 4.58 -18.94 8.72
N GLY A 182 3.50 -18.55 8.02
CA GLY A 182 2.17 -18.29 8.59
C GLY A 182 2.11 -17.07 9.53
N ALA A 183 3.17 -16.25 9.56
CA ALA A 183 3.17 -14.99 10.28
C ALA A 183 2.53 -13.87 9.44
N TYR A 184 2.52 -12.65 9.96
CA TYR A 184 2.38 -11.46 9.14
C TYR A 184 3.77 -11.13 8.59
N ASN A 185 3.94 -11.14 7.26
CA ASN A 185 5.17 -10.73 6.58
C ASN A 185 4.77 -9.72 5.50
N ALA A 186 5.10 -8.44 5.70
CA ALA A 186 4.64 -7.36 4.81
C ALA A 186 5.63 -6.19 4.76
N GLU A 187 5.29 -5.18 3.95
CA GLU A 187 5.99 -3.90 3.87
C GLU A 187 7.47 -4.06 3.44
N ALA A 188 7.72 -4.97 2.48
CA ALA A 188 9.08 -5.22 2.00
C ALA A 188 9.56 -4.12 1.06
N THR A 189 10.70 -3.50 1.38
CA THR A 189 11.39 -2.51 0.57
C THR A 189 12.83 -2.90 0.31
N LEU A 190 13.44 -2.36 -0.76
CA LEU A 190 14.75 -2.76 -1.25
C LEU A 190 15.87 -1.87 -0.70
N SER A 191 17.02 -2.47 -0.40
CA SER A 191 18.27 -1.74 -0.17
C SER A 191 18.76 -1.08 -1.48
N PRO A 192 19.46 0.08 -1.42
CA PRO A 192 19.91 0.79 -2.61
C PRO A 192 20.87 -0.02 -3.51
N ASP A 193 21.59 -0.99 -2.94
CA ASP A 193 22.47 -1.89 -3.69
C ASP A 193 21.74 -3.07 -4.37
N GLY A 194 20.40 -3.12 -4.19
CA GLY A 194 19.54 -4.13 -4.82
C GLY A 194 19.66 -5.55 -4.25
N LYS A 195 20.34 -5.76 -3.10
CA LYS A 195 20.68 -7.11 -2.64
C LYS A 195 19.83 -7.59 -1.48
N ARG A 196 19.24 -6.68 -0.70
CA ARG A 196 18.50 -7.02 0.50
C ARG A 196 17.11 -6.37 0.51
N LEU A 197 16.18 -7.07 1.13
CA LEU A 197 14.87 -6.55 1.51
C LEU A 197 14.86 -6.28 3.01
N ILE A 198 14.21 -5.19 3.44
CA ILE A 198 13.78 -4.98 4.81
C ILE A 198 12.26 -5.10 4.85
N PHE A 199 11.71 -5.75 5.87
CA PHE A 199 10.28 -6.03 5.95
C PHE A 199 9.81 -6.16 7.40
N THR A 200 8.51 -6.01 7.61
CA THR A 200 7.83 -6.20 8.90
C THR A 200 7.39 -7.65 9.06
N SER A 201 7.62 -8.27 10.23
CA SER A 201 7.19 -9.64 10.49
C SER A 201 6.81 -9.89 11.95
N THR A 202 5.80 -10.75 12.17
CA THR A 202 5.42 -11.25 13.52
C THR A 202 5.99 -12.63 13.84
N ARG A 203 6.99 -13.11 13.11
CA ARG A 203 7.55 -14.49 13.22
C ARG A 203 8.09 -14.86 14.60
N ASN A 204 8.49 -13.90 15.40
CA ASN A 204 8.98 -14.11 16.77
C ASN A 204 7.96 -13.70 17.86
N GLY A 205 6.69 -13.51 17.48
CA GLY A 205 5.62 -13.20 18.42
C GLY A 205 5.47 -11.71 18.76
N ASP A 206 6.22 -10.83 18.07
CA ASP A 206 6.10 -9.38 18.15
C ASP A 206 6.18 -8.77 16.74
N ILE A 207 5.76 -7.51 16.56
CA ILE A 207 5.82 -6.83 15.28
C ILE A 207 7.18 -6.15 15.12
N GLU A 208 8.03 -6.68 14.28
CA GLU A 208 9.42 -6.28 14.19
C GLU A 208 9.95 -6.21 12.78
N LEU A 209 11.06 -5.49 12.60
CA LEU A 209 11.78 -5.42 11.33
C LEU A 209 12.74 -6.60 11.16
N TYR A 210 12.78 -7.11 9.96
CA TYR A 210 13.70 -8.14 9.51
C TYR A 210 14.33 -7.74 8.18
N THR A 211 15.52 -8.23 7.92
CA THR A 211 16.12 -8.18 6.57
C THR A 211 16.30 -9.60 6.03
N MET A 212 16.29 -9.73 4.69
CA MET A 212 16.61 -10.96 3.97
C MET A 212 17.27 -10.62 2.64
N ASN A 213 17.92 -11.59 2.02
CA ASN A 213 18.35 -11.46 0.63
C ASN A 213 17.12 -11.40 -0.29
N VAL A 214 17.25 -10.83 -1.50
CA VAL A 214 16.15 -10.73 -2.48
C VAL A 214 15.63 -12.09 -2.98
N ASP A 215 16.33 -13.19 -2.70
CA ASP A 215 15.89 -14.55 -2.96
C ASP A 215 15.15 -15.20 -1.77
N GLY A 216 14.93 -14.47 -0.66
CA GLY A 216 14.29 -14.93 0.57
C GLY A 216 15.24 -15.59 1.56
N SER A 217 16.50 -15.78 1.25
CA SER A 217 17.50 -16.39 2.14
C SER A 217 18.07 -15.40 3.16
N ASP A 218 18.82 -15.89 4.15
CA ASP A 218 19.56 -15.11 5.15
C ASP A 218 18.69 -14.09 5.90
N VAL A 219 17.57 -14.58 6.47
CA VAL A 219 16.63 -13.76 7.25
C VAL A 219 17.26 -13.39 8.59
N ARG A 220 17.33 -12.08 8.90
CA ARG A 220 17.91 -11.52 10.14
C ARG A 220 16.95 -10.57 10.79
N ARG A 221 16.80 -10.68 12.11
CA ARG A 221 16.01 -9.75 12.94
C ARG A 221 16.80 -8.47 13.16
N VAL A 222 16.13 -7.32 12.93
CA VAL A 222 16.71 -5.98 13.07
C VAL A 222 16.29 -5.34 14.38
N THR A 223 14.97 -5.27 14.66
CA THR A 223 14.44 -4.68 15.90
C THR A 223 14.08 -5.75 16.92
N LYS A 224 14.05 -5.40 18.23
CA LYS A 224 13.84 -6.35 19.32
C LYS A 224 13.08 -5.77 20.52
N ARG A 225 12.62 -4.53 20.43
CA ARG A 225 11.88 -3.87 21.51
C ARG A 225 10.41 -4.24 21.41
N VAL A 226 9.79 -4.61 22.56
CA VAL A 226 8.35 -4.90 22.58
C VAL A 226 7.54 -3.72 22.10
N GLY A 227 6.72 -3.94 21.07
CA GLY A 227 5.90 -2.92 20.44
C GLY A 227 5.81 -3.10 18.93
N TYR A 228 5.36 -2.08 18.27
CA TYR A 228 5.19 -2.06 16.82
C TYR A 228 6.43 -1.44 16.15
N ASP A 229 7.04 -2.16 15.23
CA ASP A 229 8.04 -1.67 14.28
C ASP A 229 7.62 -2.04 12.87
N GLY A 230 7.45 -1.07 11.96
CA GLY A 230 6.99 -1.38 10.60
C GLY A 230 7.23 -0.29 9.57
N GLY A 231 7.09 -0.64 8.28
CA GLY A 231 7.19 0.26 7.15
C GLY A 231 8.55 0.92 7.00
N ALA A 232 9.61 0.12 7.00
CA ALA A 232 10.98 0.63 6.95
C ALA A 232 11.49 0.86 5.53
N PHE A 233 12.33 1.90 5.39
CA PHE A 233 13.09 2.21 4.18
C PHE A 233 14.57 2.40 4.51
N PHE A 234 15.43 2.03 3.59
CA PHE A 234 16.85 2.35 3.67
C PHE A 234 17.12 3.81 3.27
N SER A 235 18.17 4.41 3.85
CA SER A 235 18.71 5.68 3.36
C SER A 235 19.29 5.52 1.94
N PRO A 236 19.43 6.61 1.16
CA PRO A 236 19.96 6.53 -0.20
C PRO A 236 21.35 5.89 -0.33
N ASP A 237 22.18 6.02 0.71
CA ASP A 237 23.51 5.38 0.79
C ASP A 237 23.49 3.95 1.37
N GLY A 238 22.30 3.48 1.84
CA GLY A 238 22.12 2.16 2.46
C GLY A 238 22.70 2.02 3.88
N SER A 239 23.25 3.07 4.47
CA SER A 239 23.89 3.00 5.79
C SER A 239 22.89 3.04 6.95
N ARG A 240 21.70 3.60 6.75
CA ARG A 240 20.66 3.79 7.76
C ARG A 240 19.32 3.22 7.29
N ILE A 241 18.42 3.05 8.26
CA ILE A 241 17.00 2.77 8.05
C ILE A 241 16.13 3.80 8.76
N VAL A 242 14.96 4.10 8.20
CA VAL A 242 13.88 4.86 8.82
C VAL A 242 12.64 3.98 8.89
N TRP A 243 11.87 4.07 9.99
CA TRP A 243 10.62 3.32 10.15
C TRP A 243 9.67 4.05 11.10
N ARG A 244 8.41 3.59 11.14
CA ARG A 244 7.46 4.01 12.17
C ARG A 244 7.45 2.99 13.30
N ALA A 245 7.42 3.47 14.54
CA ALA A 245 7.35 2.60 15.71
C ALA A 245 6.38 3.13 16.78
N GLY A 246 5.76 2.20 17.48
CA GLY A 246 4.89 2.49 18.62
C GLY A 246 5.20 1.56 19.78
N TYR A 247 5.79 2.08 20.84
CA TYR A 247 6.20 1.28 22.00
C TYR A 247 5.28 1.53 23.19
N PRO A 248 4.75 0.48 23.85
CA PRO A 248 3.98 0.61 25.08
C PRO A 248 4.80 1.28 26.19
N GLU A 249 4.23 2.29 26.86
CA GLU A 249 4.90 3.06 27.92
C GLU A 249 4.56 2.56 29.31
N THR A 250 3.36 1.98 29.47
CA THR A 250 2.87 1.47 30.78
C THR A 250 2.59 -0.02 30.72
N ALA A 251 2.45 -0.66 31.89
CA ALA A 251 2.03 -2.06 31.96
C ALA A 251 0.63 -2.27 31.34
N ALA A 252 -0.26 -1.29 31.44
CA ALA A 252 -1.59 -1.34 30.84
C ALA A 252 -1.52 -1.28 29.30
N ASP A 253 -0.69 -0.39 28.74
CA ASP A 253 -0.47 -0.30 27.29
C ASP A 253 0.17 -1.59 26.77
N THR A 254 1.13 -2.16 27.50
CA THR A 254 1.75 -3.45 27.14
C THR A 254 0.72 -4.57 27.12
N ALA A 255 -0.16 -4.64 28.12
CA ALA A 255 -1.21 -5.65 28.18
C ALA A 255 -2.24 -5.49 27.04
N ASP A 256 -2.65 -4.25 26.69
CA ASP A 256 -3.55 -3.99 25.55
C ASP A 256 -2.87 -4.37 24.23
N TYR A 257 -1.63 -3.97 24.03
CA TYR A 257 -0.85 -4.33 22.84
C TYR A 257 -0.74 -5.85 22.65
N GLN A 258 -0.34 -6.58 23.70
CA GLN A 258 -0.20 -8.04 23.66
C GLN A 258 -1.54 -8.74 23.43
N ARG A 259 -2.62 -8.23 24.03
CA ARG A 259 -3.98 -8.75 23.83
C ARG A 259 -4.42 -8.58 22.36
N LEU A 260 -4.20 -7.41 21.78
CA LEU A 260 -4.51 -7.14 20.37
C LEU A 260 -3.66 -8.02 19.45
N LEU A 261 -2.36 -8.11 19.71
CA LEU A 261 -1.43 -8.91 18.92
C LEU A 261 -1.80 -10.40 18.93
N ALA A 262 -2.22 -10.94 20.09
CA ALA A 262 -2.73 -12.31 20.19
C ALA A 262 -3.99 -12.54 19.32
N GLY A 263 -4.78 -11.49 19.10
CA GLY A 263 -5.91 -11.46 18.15
C GLY A 263 -5.52 -11.07 16.72
N ARG A 264 -4.23 -10.99 16.40
CA ARG A 264 -3.70 -10.53 15.10
C ARG A 264 -4.18 -9.12 14.73
N LEU A 265 -4.20 -8.24 15.70
CA LEU A 265 -4.59 -6.83 15.56
C LEU A 265 -3.50 -5.94 16.14
N VAL A 266 -3.41 -4.71 15.66
CA VAL A 266 -2.60 -3.66 16.26
C VAL A 266 -3.33 -2.33 16.23
N ARG A 267 -3.14 -1.49 17.24
CA ARG A 267 -3.67 -0.13 17.30
C ARG A 267 -2.62 0.84 16.75
N PRO A 268 -2.89 1.51 15.60
CA PRO A 268 -1.93 2.42 14.97
C PRO A 268 -1.98 3.83 15.58
N SER A 269 -1.99 3.92 16.90
CA SER A 269 -1.97 5.19 17.62
C SER A 269 -0.63 5.35 18.32
N ARG A 270 -0.16 6.59 18.48
CA ARG A 270 1.14 6.92 19.10
C ARG A 270 2.31 6.28 18.36
N MET A 271 2.34 6.45 17.04
CA MET A 271 3.49 6.05 16.24
C MET A 271 4.41 7.24 16.05
N GLU A 272 5.70 7.00 16.24
CA GLU A 272 6.75 7.98 16.02
C GLU A 272 7.74 7.48 14.96
N ILE A 273 8.46 8.41 14.34
CA ILE A 273 9.49 8.09 13.36
C ILE A 273 10.81 7.82 14.06
N TRP A 274 11.46 6.73 13.67
CA TRP A 274 12.74 6.28 14.19
C TRP A 274 13.75 6.09 13.07
N VAL A 275 15.03 6.25 13.40
CA VAL A 275 16.17 5.95 12.54
C VAL A 275 17.18 5.10 13.30
N ALA A 276 17.91 4.25 12.57
CA ALA A 276 19.03 3.45 13.08
C ALA A 276 20.05 3.22 11.97
N ASN A 277 21.20 2.64 12.33
CA ASN A 277 22.05 2.00 11.33
C ASN A 277 21.29 0.86 10.63
N ALA A 278 21.70 0.50 9.41
CA ALA A 278 21.00 -0.51 8.61
C ALA A 278 20.92 -1.91 9.26
N ASP A 279 21.78 -2.20 10.24
CA ASP A 279 21.77 -3.42 11.05
C ASP A 279 20.88 -3.33 12.29
N GLY A 280 20.21 -2.20 12.52
CA GLY A 280 19.36 -1.91 13.66
C GLY A 280 20.12 -1.41 14.89
N SER A 281 21.43 -1.23 14.83
CA SER A 281 22.19 -0.63 15.92
C SER A 281 21.93 0.88 16.03
N GLU A 282 22.15 1.45 17.22
CA GLU A 282 22.00 2.88 17.52
C GLU A 282 20.61 3.45 17.16
N PRO A 283 19.49 2.78 17.55
CA PRO A 283 18.17 3.28 17.25
C PRO A 283 17.90 4.61 17.98
N ARG A 284 17.34 5.57 17.24
CA ARG A 284 17.03 6.91 17.75
C ARG A 284 15.65 7.35 17.27
N GLN A 285 14.86 7.88 18.18
CA GLN A 285 13.58 8.53 17.87
C GLN A 285 13.84 9.89 17.21
N VAL A 286 13.14 10.16 16.12
CA VAL A 286 13.25 11.42 15.35
C VAL A 286 12.11 12.36 15.72
N THR A 287 10.88 11.85 15.85
CA THR A 287 9.70 12.62 16.22
C THR A 287 9.23 12.28 17.63
N ASP A 288 8.69 13.26 18.34
CA ASP A 288 7.99 13.14 19.63
C ASP A 288 6.81 14.13 19.62
N MET A 289 5.86 13.86 18.72
CA MET A 289 4.79 14.80 18.39
C MET A 289 3.43 14.32 18.87
N GLY A 290 3.34 13.05 19.25
CA GLY A 290 2.06 12.41 19.51
C GLY A 290 1.24 12.19 18.23
N GLY A 291 0.05 11.61 18.40
CA GLY A 291 -0.78 11.21 17.25
C GLY A 291 -0.23 9.99 16.54
N ALA A 292 -0.40 9.93 15.23
CA ALA A 292 0.14 8.90 14.36
C ALA A 292 1.07 9.54 13.33
N ASN A 293 2.37 9.25 13.43
CA ASN A 293 3.40 9.65 12.48
C ASN A 293 3.81 8.39 11.73
N PHE A 294 3.62 8.35 10.41
CA PHE A 294 3.82 7.11 9.65
C PHE A 294 4.26 7.37 8.21
N ALA A 295 4.54 6.28 7.48
CA ALA A 295 5.02 6.28 6.10
C ALA A 295 6.25 7.19 5.89
N PRO A 296 7.32 7.05 6.71
CA PRO A 296 8.51 7.84 6.52
C PRO A 296 9.28 7.40 5.28
N PHE A 297 9.86 8.37 4.58
CA PHE A 297 10.78 8.11 3.49
C PHE A 297 11.95 9.11 3.56
N PHE A 298 13.19 8.65 3.30
CA PHE A 298 14.32 9.56 3.22
C PHE A 298 14.21 10.47 2.00
N HIS A 299 14.47 11.75 2.20
CA HIS A 299 14.78 12.65 1.08
C HIS A 299 16.08 12.16 0.41
N PRO A 300 16.26 12.32 -0.93
CA PRO A 300 17.46 11.86 -1.64
C PRO A 300 18.77 12.44 -1.16
N ASP A 301 18.76 13.55 -0.39
CA ASP A 301 19.97 14.08 0.28
C ASP A 301 20.45 13.20 1.44
N GLY A 302 19.62 12.27 1.91
CA GLY A 302 19.91 11.40 3.04
C GLY A 302 19.86 12.06 4.42
N GLU A 303 19.60 13.38 4.51
CA GLU A 303 19.62 14.17 5.75
C GLU A 303 18.22 14.59 6.21
N ARG A 304 17.21 14.46 5.37
CA ARG A 304 15.81 14.80 5.67
C ARG A 304 14.91 13.57 5.49
N ILE A 305 13.78 13.57 6.20
CA ILE A 305 12.76 12.54 6.16
C ILE A 305 11.41 13.21 5.88
N VAL A 306 10.69 12.75 4.85
CA VAL A 306 9.30 13.10 4.63
C VAL A 306 8.40 12.02 5.25
N PHE A 307 7.28 12.40 5.87
CA PHE A 307 6.36 11.47 6.52
C PHE A 307 4.96 12.08 6.62
N ALA A 308 3.96 11.26 6.93
CA ALA A 308 2.60 11.69 7.18
C ALA A 308 2.31 11.78 8.69
N SER A 309 1.56 12.81 9.12
CA SER A 309 1.21 13.02 10.52
C SER A 309 -0.15 13.70 10.71
N ASN A 310 -0.87 13.29 11.76
CA ASN A 310 -2.06 13.96 12.25
C ASN A 310 -1.84 14.67 13.60
N HIS A 311 -0.60 15.01 13.96
CA HIS A 311 -0.24 15.55 15.26
C HIS A 311 -0.99 16.83 15.66
N GLU A 312 -1.36 17.66 14.67
CA GLU A 312 -2.19 18.86 14.95
C GLU A 312 -3.59 18.52 15.45
N ASN A 313 -4.13 17.35 15.05
CA ASN A 313 -5.39 16.82 15.55
C ASN A 313 -5.32 15.29 15.69
N PRO A 314 -4.71 14.75 16.77
CA PRO A 314 -4.43 13.31 16.95
C PRO A 314 -5.68 12.40 16.97
N ARG A 315 -6.89 12.98 17.06
CA ARG A 315 -8.16 12.24 16.97
C ARG A 315 -8.83 12.38 15.60
N GLY A 316 -8.28 13.24 14.75
CA GLY A 316 -8.78 13.50 13.41
C GLY A 316 -8.27 12.50 12.41
N ARG A 317 -8.86 12.56 11.22
CA ARG A 317 -8.45 11.79 10.05
C ARG A 317 -7.67 12.62 9.04
N ASN A 318 -7.51 13.93 9.32
CA ASN A 318 -6.65 14.80 8.54
C ASN A 318 -5.19 14.44 8.84
N PHE A 319 -4.48 14.03 7.82
CA PHE A 319 -3.05 13.81 7.82
C PHE A 319 -2.43 14.73 6.79
N ASP A 320 -1.35 15.35 7.17
CA ASP A 320 -0.53 16.14 6.26
C ASP A 320 0.87 15.56 6.13
N LEU A 321 1.55 15.93 5.07
CA LEU A 321 2.95 15.60 4.88
C LEU A 321 3.84 16.60 5.60
N TYR A 322 4.87 16.10 6.24
CA TYR A 322 5.89 16.88 6.94
C TYR A 322 7.29 16.47 6.49
N LEU A 323 8.21 17.40 6.56
CA LEU A 323 9.64 17.19 6.36
C LEU A 323 10.37 17.51 7.68
N ILE A 324 11.35 16.67 8.05
CA ILE A 324 12.15 16.86 9.25
C ILE A 324 13.59 16.41 8.99
N GLY A 325 14.56 17.03 9.66
CA GLY A 325 15.93 16.53 9.65
C GLY A 325 16.04 15.17 10.34
N VAL A 326 16.97 14.32 9.88
CA VAL A 326 17.24 13.04 10.55
C VAL A 326 17.65 13.23 12.01
N ASP A 327 18.15 14.38 12.39
CA ASP A 327 18.49 14.77 13.77
C ASP A 327 17.28 15.19 14.63
N GLY A 328 16.08 15.25 14.04
CA GLY A 328 14.84 15.67 14.68
C GLY A 328 14.59 17.18 14.66
N ASN A 329 15.43 17.96 13.96
CA ASN A 329 15.27 19.40 13.86
C ASN A 329 14.61 19.82 12.53
N GLY A 330 14.11 21.07 12.46
CA GLY A 330 13.64 21.68 11.23
C GLY A 330 12.31 21.08 10.71
N LEU A 331 11.40 20.69 11.63
CA LEU A 331 10.07 20.23 11.25
C LEU A 331 9.36 21.28 10.39
N GLU A 332 8.85 20.86 9.24
CA GLU A 332 8.14 21.69 8.29
C GLU A 332 6.92 20.96 7.74
N ARG A 333 5.74 21.60 7.73
CA ARG A 333 4.54 21.12 7.07
C ARG A 333 4.62 21.36 5.56
N ILE A 334 4.33 20.34 4.76
CA ILE A 334 4.45 20.35 3.30
C ILE A 334 3.09 20.48 2.64
N THR A 335 2.07 19.72 3.10
CA THR A 335 0.72 19.77 2.56
C THR A 335 -0.26 20.43 3.52
N TYR A 336 -1.34 20.99 2.98
CA TYR A 336 -2.31 21.81 3.72
C TYR A 336 -3.74 21.53 3.26
N ASP A 337 -4.04 20.31 2.80
CA ASP A 337 -5.42 19.91 2.51
C ASP A 337 -6.18 19.66 3.81
N ASP A 338 -7.51 19.85 3.80
CA ASP A 338 -8.35 19.64 4.99
C ASP A 338 -8.72 18.16 5.21
N ASP A 339 -8.13 17.24 4.43
CA ASP A 339 -8.43 15.81 4.47
C ASP A 339 -7.14 14.98 4.60
N PHE A 340 -6.98 13.88 3.87
CA PHE A 340 -5.92 12.90 4.05
C PHE A 340 -4.84 13.05 2.99
N ASP A 341 -3.59 13.32 3.40
CA ASP A 341 -2.37 13.24 2.61
C ASP A 341 -1.39 12.28 3.28
N ALA A 342 -0.97 11.20 2.59
CA ALA A 342 -0.10 10.19 3.19
C ALA A 342 0.75 9.42 2.16
N PHE A 343 1.64 8.57 2.65
CA PHE A 343 2.54 7.72 1.85
C PHE A 343 3.40 8.49 0.85
N PRO A 344 4.16 9.49 1.33
CA PRO A 344 5.01 10.27 0.46
C PRO A 344 6.25 9.48 0.05
N MET A 345 6.68 9.66 -1.21
CA MET A 345 7.99 9.19 -1.68
C MET A 345 8.58 10.20 -2.67
N PHE A 346 9.85 10.55 -2.48
CA PHE A 346 10.59 11.32 -3.48
C PHE A 346 11.00 10.45 -4.67
N SER A 347 11.01 11.04 -5.86
CA SER A 347 11.68 10.41 -7.01
C SER A 347 13.19 10.26 -6.74
N PRO A 348 13.87 9.29 -7.40
CA PRO A 348 15.30 9.06 -7.17
C PRO A 348 16.19 10.29 -7.39
N ASP A 349 15.79 11.20 -8.27
CA ASP A 349 16.49 12.47 -8.54
C ASP A 349 16.08 13.63 -7.62
N GLY A 350 15.15 13.40 -6.67
CA GLY A 350 14.65 14.40 -5.73
C GLY A 350 13.78 15.52 -6.31
N LYS A 351 13.43 15.43 -7.60
CA LYS A 351 12.70 16.52 -8.28
C LYS A 351 11.20 16.37 -8.23
N ARG A 352 10.68 15.23 -7.78
CA ARG A 352 9.25 14.97 -7.68
C ARG A 352 8.92 14.32 -6.36
N LEU A 353 7.72 14.60 -5.87
CA LEU A 353 7.10 13.92 -4.74
C LEU A 353 5.82 13.25 -5.22
N VAL A 354 5.61 11.97 -4.86
CA VAL A 354 4.36 11.26 -5.02
C VAL A 354 3.73 11.02 -3.66
N TRP A 355 2.39 11.09 -3.56
CA TRP A 355 1.65 10.76 -2.34
C TRP A 355 0.21 10.33 -2.66
N ALA A 356 -0.45 9.75 -1.68
CA ALA A 356 -1.88 9.45 -1.71
C ALA A 356 -2.66 10.56 -1.03
N SER A 357 -3.77 11.01 -1.64
CA SER A 357 -4.58 12.13 -1.13
C SER A 357 -6.07 11.93 -1.43
N ASN A 358 -6.91 12.47 -0.55
CA ASN A 358 -8.34 12.62 -0.79
C ASN A 358 -8.69 13.95 -1.46
N ARG A 359 -7.71 14.83 -1.71
CA ARG A 359 -7.95 16.07 -2.47
C ARG A 359 -8.60 15.76 -3.80
N ASN A 360 -9.53 16.59 -4.25
CA ASN A 360 -10.26 16.40 -5.50
C ASN A 360 -10.98 15.05 -5.64
N ALA A 361 -11.34 14.39 -4.52
CA ALA A 361 -12.09 13.15 -4.53
C ALA A 361 -13.51 13.38 -5.07
N ALA A 362 -13.97 12.50 -5.97
CA ALA A 362 -15.33 12.54 -6.50
C ALA A 362 -16.36 11.95 -5.51
N SER A 363 -15.91 11.10 -4.57
CA SER A 363 -16.73 10.40 -3.60
C SER A 363 -16.10 10.42 -2.21
N PRO A 364 -16.89 10.42 -1.12
CA PRO A 364 -16.36 10.32 0.24
C PRO A 364 -15.54 9.03 0.42
N GLY A 365 -14.32 9.15 0.93
CA GLY A 365 -13.42 8.03 1.18
C GLY A 365 -12.60 7.58 -0.03
N GLU A 366 -12.78 8.21 -1.17
CA GLU A 366 -11.92 8.01 -2.33
C GLU A 366 -10.52 8.59 -2.05
N THR A 367 -9.49 7.83 -2.38
CA THR A 367 -8.10 8.25 -2.26
C THR A 367 -7.39 8.04 -3.58
N ASN A 368 -6.67 9.05 -4.05
CA ASN A 368 -6.00 9.04 -5.34
C ASN A 368 -4.49 9.31 -5.21
N ILE A 369 -3.74 8.91 -6.22
CA ILE A 369 -2.30 9.16 -6.32
C ILE A 369 -2.08 10.52 -7.00
N PHE A 370 -1.27 11.34 -6.35
CA PHE A 370 -0.83 12.64 -6.83
C PHE A 370 0.68 12.65 -6.97
N ILE A 371 1.16 13.43 -7.93
CA ILE A 371 2.58 13.69 -8.16
C ILE A 371 2.79 15.19 -8.30
N ALA A 372 3.82 15.71 -7.63
CA ALA A 372 4.21 17.12 -7.71
C ALA A 372 5.64 17.25 -8.22
N ASP A 373 5.90 18.33 -8.97
CA ASP A 373 7.26 18.81 -9.21
C ASP A 373 7.72 19.59 -7.99
N TRP A 374 8.84 19.13 -7.38
CA TRP A 374 9.38 19.64 -6.13
C TRP A 374 10.27 20.86 -6.34
N VAL A 375 10.07 21.88 -5.50
CA VAL A 375 10.94 23.10 -5.38
C VAL A 375 11.45 23.18 -3.94
N GLU A 376 12.75 23.47 -3.79
CA GLU A 376 13.39 23.65 -2.47
C GLU A 376 12.94 24.94 -1.76
#